data_748b97a5359a4bd91382930f83c0573d
#
_entry.id   748b97a5359a4bd91382930f83c0573d
#
_cell.length_a   1.000
_cell.length_b   1.000
_cell.length_c   1.000
_cell.angle_alpha   90.00
_cell.angle_beta   90.00
_cell.angle_gamma   90.00
#
_symmetry.space_group_name_H-M   'P 1'
#
loop_
_entity.id
_entity.type
_entity.pdbx_description
1 polymer ?
#
loop_
_entity_poly.entity_id
_entity_poly.type
_entity_poly.pdbx_seq_one_letter_code
_entity_poly.pdbx_strand_id
1 'polypeptide(L)'
;LKFRAMFSYDLYASGFTKGIQAYNRYGFYQAKSPDEESYWTWDHTDVAFDGIHADTEGLSFPGGGRGQSSYYKFNTQLSLNYDRLFNEKHDVHVMVLGQLDNSVSNSAASLYLPYNMLYMSARATYTYDNRYTAEVNVGVNGSEQFSKENRWGIFPAVSVGWTLSEEKFFKDNIDRKWIDFLKIRA
;
A
#
# COMPACT_ATOMS: atom_id res chain seq x y z
N LEU A 1 -8.93 -12.53 -27.66
CA LEU A 1 -8.73 -11.23 -27.05
C LEU A 1 -9.54 -11.15 -25.76
N LYS A 2 -8.88 -10.81 -24.63
CA LYS A 2 -9.53 -10.69 -23.32
C LYS A 2 -9.15 -9.35 -22.72
N PHE A 3 -10.15 -8.59 -22.31
CA PHE A 3 -9.99 -7.36 -21.55
C PHE A 3 -10.38 -7.59 -20.09
N ARG A 4 -9.59 -7.04 -19.15
CA ARG A 4 -9.91 -7.06 -17.74
C ARG A 4 -9.65 -5.67 -17.16
N ALA A 5 -10.60 -5.18 -16.40
CA ALA A 5 -10.47 -3.99 -15.58
C ALA A 5 -10.68 -4.38 -14.10
N MET A 6 -9.86 -3.87 -13.23
CA MET A 6 -9.96 -4.07 -11.79
C MET A 6 -9.79 -2.72 -11.10
N PHE A 7 -10.65 -2.48 -10.12
CA PHE A 7 -10.59 -1.32 -9.26
C PHE A 7 -10.60 -1.79 -7.81
N SER A 8 -9.73 -1.27 -7.00
CA SER A 8 -9.80 -1.44 -5.56
C SER A 8 -9.70 -0.10 -4.85
N TYR A 9 -10.42 0.01 -3.74
CA TYR A 9 -10.39 1.16 -2.89
C TYR A 9 -10.28 0.70 -1.44
N ASP A 10 -9.18 1.03 -0.80
CA ASP A 10 -8.92 0.72 0.58
C ASP A 10 -9.01 2.02 1.40
N LEU A 11 -9.86 2.02 2.40
CA LEU A 11 -10.02 3.12 3.33
C LEU A 11 -9.77 2.63 4.75
N TYR A 12 -8.86 3.31 5.42
CA TYR A 12 -8.67 3.18 6.85
C TYR A 12 -8.86 4.54 7.50
N ALA A 13 -9.71 4.62 8.49
CA ALA A 13 -9.87 5.82 9.29
C ALA A 13 -9.92 5.43 10.77
N SER A 14 -9.14 6.09 11.57
CA SER A 14 -9.18 5.97 13.02
C SER A 14 -9.21 7.34 13.66
N GLY A 15 -9.94 7.43 14.75
CA GLY A 15 -9.99 8.64 15.54
C GLY A 15 -10.07 8.29 17.03
N PHE A 16 -9.44 9.08 17.85
CA PHE A 16 -9.60 9.00 19.30
C PHE A 16 -9.90 10.37 19.87
N THR A 17 -10.68 10.36 20.91
CA THR A 17 -10.90 11.54 21.75
C THR A 17 -10.53 11.15 23.17
N LYS A 18 -9.56 11.85 23.73
CA LYS A 18 -9.17 11.67 25.13
C LYS A 18 -9.71 12.85 25.92
N GLY A 19 -10.48 12.54 26.93
CA GLY A 19 -11.01 13.54 27.86
C GLY A 19 -10.65 13.18 29.30
N ILE A 20 -10.44 14.16 30.12
CA ILE A 20 -10.28 14.02 31.56
C ILE A 20 -11.42 14.77 32.20
N GLN A 21 -12.19 14.07 33.02
CA GLN A 21 -13.25 14.72 33.80
C GLN A 21 -12.60 15.53 34.93
N ALA A 22 -12.90 16.81 34.97
CA ALA A 22 -12.52 17.63 36.09
C ALA A 22 -13.29 17.19 37.34
N TYR A 23 -12.62 17.13 38.45
CA TYR A 23 -13.22 16.86 39.73
C TYR A 23 -12.65 17.83 40.81
N ASN A 24 -13.50 18.18 41.75
CA ASN A 24 -13.07 19.03 42.84
C ASN A 24 -12.21 18.24 43.83
N ARG A 25 -11.08 18.78 44.20
CA ARG A 25 -10.27 18.26 45.28
C ARG A 25 -10.52 19.08 46.55
N TYR A 26 -10.64 18.35 47.64
CA TYR A 26 -10.72 18.94 48.95
C TYR A 26 -9.43 18.65 49.68
N GLY A 27 -8.80 19.70 50.18
CA GLY A 27 -7.57 19.59 50.95
C GLY A 27 -7.76 20.17 52.36
N PHE A 28 -7.13 19.57 53.32
CA PHE A 28 -7.03 20.12 54.63
C PHE A 28 -5.74 20.94 54.73
N TYR A 29 -5.84 22.13 55.22
CA TYR A 29 -4.69 22.96 55.47
C TYR A 29 -4.82 23.69 56.80
N GLN A 30 -3.69 24.05 57.39
CA GLN A 30 -3.63 24.77 58.62
C GLN A 30 -3.69 26.25 58.32
N ALA A 31 -4.78 26.88 58.71
CA ALA A 31 -4.95 28.32 58.64
C ALA A 31 -4.54 28.98 59.98
N LYS A 32 -4.03 30.19 59.90
CA LYS A 32 -3.76 31.00 61.07
C LYS A 32 -4.91 31.98 61.27
N SER A 33 -5.42 32.04 62.50
CA SER A 33 -6.30 33.10 62.94
C SER A 33 -5.56 34.42 63.07
N PRO A 34 -6.24 35.57 62.97
CA PRO A 34 -5.68 36.84 63.27
C PRO A 34 -5.09 36.93 64.70
N ASP A 35 -5.56 36.06 65.58
CA ASP A 35 -5.08 35.97 67.01
C ASP A 35 -3.95 34.93 67.18
N GLU A 36 -3.24 34.56 66.14
CA GLU A 36 -2.13 33.62 66.10
C GLU A 36 -2.44 32.17 66.44
N GLU A 37 -3.69 31.77 66.68
CA GLU A 37 -4.08 30.38 66.85
C GLU A 37 -4.24 29.69 65.48
N SER A 38 -3.55 28.58 65.32
CA SER A 38 -3.67 27.79 64.13
C SER A 38 -4.81 26.78 64.25
N TYR A 39 -5.64 26.68 63.22
CA TYR A 39 -6.71 25.72 63.15
C TYR A 39 -6.71 25.00 61.82
N TRP A 40 -7.24 23.80 61.80
CA TRP A 40 -7.39 23.03 60.56
C TRP A 40 -8.71 23.40 59.88
N THR A 41 -8.60 23.76 58.64
CA THR A 41 -9.78 24.00 57.80
C THR A 41 -9.67 23.21 56.52
N TRP A 42 -10.77 23.03 55.88
CA TRP A 42 -10.82 22.42 54.54
C TRP A 42 -11.40 23.43 53.58
N ASP A 43 -10.83 23.40 52.37
CA ASP A 43 -11.34 24.19 51.29
C ASP A 43 -11.30 23.33 50.04
N HIS A 44 -12.19 23.59 49.11
CA HIS A 44 -12.12 22.96 47.82
C HIS A 44 -11.23 23.83 46.94
N THR A 45 -10.22 23.21 46.42
CA THR A 45 -9.41 23.85 45.41
C THR A 45 -9.86 23.27 44.04
N ASP A 46 -10.25 24.15 43.17
CA ASP A 46 -10.41 23.77 41.76
C ASP A 46 -9.03 23.40 41.25
N VAL A 47 -8.80 22.12 41.10
CA VAL A 47 -7.54 21.68 40.52
C VAL A 47 -7.64 21.90 39.03
N ALA A 48 -7.15 23.06 38.62
CA ALA A 48 -6.72 23.20 37.25
C ALA A 48 -5.52 22.25 37.06
N PHE A 49 -5.72 21.10 36.42
CA PHE A 49 -4.61 20.46 35.76
C PHE A 49 -4.09 21.44 34.72
N ASP A 50 -2.77 21.62 34.63
CA ASP A 50 -2.10 22.50 33.70
C ASP A 50 -2.88 22.76 32.43
N GLY A 51 -3.47 23.97 32.31
CA GLY A 51 -4.20 24.36 31.09
C GLY A 51 -5.68 24.00 31.02
N ILE A 52 -6.30 23.48 32.11
CA ILE A 52 -7.74 23.25 32.13
C ILE A 52 -8.43 24.41 32.85
N HIS A 53 -9.01 25.27 32.06
CA HIS A 53 -10.16 26.01 32.55
C HIS A 53 -11.37 25.10 32.41
N ALA A 54 -11.98 24.70 33.51
CA ALA A 54 -13.31 24.16 33.49
C ALA A 54 -14.26 25.30 33.08
N ASP A 55 -14.34 25.57 31.81
CA ASP A 55 -15.45 26.34 31.27
C ASP A 55 -16.71 25.52 31.47
N THR A 56 -17.64 26.12 32.17
CA THR A 56 -18.89 25.54 32.61
C THR A 56 -19.82 25.09 31.47
N GLU A 57 -19.41 25.19 30.23
CA GLU A 57 -20.22 24.87 29.05
C GLU A 57 -19.71 23.72 28.20
N GLY A 58 -18.82 22.89 28.68
CA GLY A 58 -18.38 21.75 27.89
C GLY A 58 -17.35 20.88 28.56
N LEU A 59 -17.22 19.68 28.08
CA LEU A 59 -16.10 18.80 28.37
C LEU A 59 -14.81 19.46 27.89
N SER A 60 -14.10 20.12 28.80
CA SER A 60 -12.74 20.56 28.54
C SER A 60 -11.84 19.30 28.49
N PHE A 61 -10.99 19.23 27.50
CA PHE A 61 -10.04 18.13 27.31
C PHE A 61 -8.60 18.63 27.47
N PRO A 62 -8.17 18.97 28.66
CA PRO A 62 -6.83 19.45 28.92
C PRO A 62 -5.85 18.28 28.92
N GLY A 63 -4.78 18.44 28.22
CA GLY A 63 -3.90 17.33 27.94
C GLY A 63 -4.61 16.21 27.15
N GLY A 64 -5.87 16.43 26.83
CA GLY A 64 -6.63 15.63 25.91
C GLY A 64 -6.39 16.10 24.48
N GLY A 65 -6.37 15.18 23.54
CA GLY A 65 -6.25 15.47 22.14
C GLY A 65 -7.33 14.75 21.37
N ARG A 66 -7.71 15.34 20.25
CA ARG A 66 -8.36 14.61 19.19
C ARG A 66 -7.28 14.20 18.20
N GLY A 67 -7.05 12.91 18.07
CA GLY A 67 -6.21 12.38 17.02
C GLY A 67 -7.11 11.79 15.94
N GLN A 68 -6.86 12.16 14.71
CA GLN A 68 -7.50 11.57 13.54
C GLN A 68 -6.39 11.12 12.61
N SER A 69 -6.44 9.87 12.20
CA SER A 69 -5.58 9.32 11.16
C SER A 69 -6.46 8.68 10.10
N SER A 70 -6.21 9.02 8.87
CA SER A 70 -6.88 8.39 7.74
C SER A 70 -5.85 8.03 6.68
N TYR A 71 -6.09 6.92 6.04
CA TYR A 71 -5.32 6.44 4.91
C TYR A 71 -6.31 5.93 3.88
N TYR A 72 -6.13 6.32 2.64
CA TYR A 72 -6.84 5.68 1.55
C TYR A 72 -5.87 5.31 0.43
N LYS A 73 -6.17 4.21 -0.22
CA LYS A 73 -5.46 3.74 -1.40
C LYS A 73 -6.48 3.43 -2.49
N PHE A 74 -6.24 3.98 -3.65
CA PHE A 74 -6.99 3.68 -4.85
C PHE A 74 -6.07 3.00 -5.85
N ASN A 75 -6.45 1.82 -6.33
CA ASN A 75 -5.73 1.08 -7.34
C ASN A 75 -6.64 0.84 -8.55
N THR A 76 -6.14 1.14 -9.71
CA THR A 76 -6.80 0.86 -10.98
C THR A 76 -5.87 0.03 -11.84
N GLN A 77 -6.34 -1.10 -12.31
CA GLN A 77 -5.60 -1.99 -13.19
C GLN A 77 -6.40 -2.31 -14.43
N LEU A 78 -5.79 -2.13 -15.59
CA LEU A 78 -6.35 -2.47 -16.89
C LEU A 78 -5.41 -3.44 -17.59
N SER A 79 -5.93 -4.53 -18.12
CA SER A 79 -5.14 -5.48 -18.88
C SER A 79 -5.83 -5.93 -20.16
N LEU A 80 -5.04 -6.06 -21.20
CA LEU A 80 -5.44 -6.58 -22.48
C LEU A 80 -4.58 -7.79 -22.81
N ASN A 81 -5.22 -8.94 -23.07
CA ASN A 81 -4.54 -10.17 -23.41
C ASN A 81 -5.02 -10.64 -24.78
N TYR A 82 -4.06 -10.97 -25.62
CA TYR A 82 -4.30 -11.56 -26.94
C TYR A 82 -3.58 -12.90 -27.01
N ASP A 83 -4.33 -13.96 -27.24
CA ASP A 83 -3.84 -15.32 -27.38
C ASP A 83 -4.32 -15.87 -28.71
N ARG A 84 -3.41 -16.40 -29.53
CA ARG A 84 -3.77 -17.01 -30.79
C ARG A 84 -2.74 -18.04 -31.26
N LEU A 85 -3.24 -19.19 -31.66
CA LEU A 85 -2.49 -20.23 -32.32
C LEU A 85 -2.73 -20.13 -33.84
N PHE A 86 -1.64 -19.98 -34.61
CA PHE A 86 -1.67 -19.94 -36.06
C PHE A 86 -1.07 -21.24 -36.62
N ASN A 87 -1.71 -21.82 -37.61
CA ASN A 87 -1.23 -23.01 -38.30
C ASN A 87 -0.83 -24.17 -37.37
N GLU A 88 -1.47 -24.27 -36.18
CA GLU A 88 -1.19 -25.30 -35.16
C GLU A 88 0.25 -25.34 -34.63
N LYS A 89 1.12 -24.43 -35.06
CA LYS A 89 2.56 -24.40 -34.72
C LYS A 89 3.03 -23.10 -34.13
N HIS A 90 2.35 -21.99 -34.42
CA HIS A 90 2.79 -20.66 -33.99
C HIS A 90 1.86 -20.15 -32.89
N ASP A 91 2.29 -20.28 -31.69
CA ASP A 91 1.54 -19.79 -30.52
C ASP A 91 2.03 -18.41 -30.10
N VAL A 92 1.13 -17.44 -30.11
CA VAL A 92 1.41 -16.03 -29.83
C VAL A 92 0.55 -15.58 -28.68
N HIS A 93 1.23 -15.11 -27.62
CA HIS A 93 0.60 -14.48 -26.47
C HIS A 93 1.13 -13.06 -26.33
N VAL A 94 0.23 -12.09 -26.27
CA VAL A 94 0.56 -10.70 -26.01
C VAL A 94 -0.28 -10.21 -24.86
N MET A 95 0.37 -9.57 -23.89
CA MET A 95 -0.28 -8.92 -22.76
C MET A 95 0.19 -7.48 -22.64
N VAL A 96 -0.74 -6.58 -22.43
CA VAL A 96 -0.47 -5.20 -22.04
C VAL A 96 -1.21 -4.93 -20.73
N LEU A 97 -0.50 -4.38 -19.77
CA LEU A 97 -1.00 -4.05 -18.44
C LEU A 97 -0.69 -2.59 -18.14
N GLY A 98 -1.69 -1.87 -17.65
CA GLY A 98 -1.53 -0.55 -17.05
C GLY A 98 -2.08 -0.59 -15.63
N GLN A 99 -1.36 -0.02 -14.68
CA GLN A 99 -1.79 0.09 -13.28
C GLN A 99 -1.48 1.49 -12.75
N LEU A 100 -2.45 2.07 -12.12
CA LEU A 100 -2.34 3.34 -11.40
C LEU A 100 -2.58 3.10 -9.92
N ASP A 101 -1.62 3.46 -9.09
CA ASP A 101 -1.71 3.46 -7.64
C ASP A 101 -1.73 4.90 -7.15
N ASN A 102 -2.76 5.25 -6.41
CA ASN A 102 -2.86 6.53 -5.69
C ASN A 102 -3.07 6.22 -4.22
N SER A 103 -2.25 6.79 -3.35
CA SER A 103 -2.43 6.67 -1.91
C SER A 103 -2.23 8.01 -1.22
N VAL A 104 -3.03 8.25 -0.21
CA VAL A 104 -2.93 9.44 0.63
C VAL A 104 -2.97 9.02 2.08
N SER A 105 -2.00 9.45 2.85
CA SER A 105 -1.97 9.26 4.30
C SER A 105 -2.13 10.61 4.98
N ASN A 106 -3.11 10.70 5.84
CA ASN A 106 -3.35 11.82 6.71
C ASN A 106 -2.89 11.43 8.13
N SER A 107 -1.60 11.48 8.38
CA SER A 107 -1.06 11.45 9.74
C SER A 107 -0.57 12.84 10.11
N ALA A 108 -0.62 13.17 11.39
CA ALA A 108 -0.33 14.51 11.91
C ALA A 108 1.06 15.10 11.53
N ALA A 109 1.93 14.30 10.93
CA ALA A 109 3.27 14.67 10.51
C ALA A 109 3.49 14.67 8.99
N SER A 110 2.57 14.15 8.20
CA SER A 110 2.71 14.14 6.74
C SER A 110 1.85 15.22 6.11
N LEU A 111 2.49 16.06 5.33
CA LEU A 111 1.80 16.91 4.37
C LEU A 111 0.92 16.00 3.52
N TYR A 112 -0.33 16.37 3.30
CA TYR A 112 -1.36 15.68 2.50
C TYR A 112 -0.97 15.45 1.03
N LEU A 113 0.28 15.11 0.76
CA LEU A 113 0.76 14.88 -0.59
C LEU A 113 0.36 13.46 -1.02
N PRO A 114 -0.42 13.33 -2.09
CA PRO A 114 -0.73 12.03 -2.64
C PRO A 114 0.53 11.37 -3.17
N TYR A 115 0.62 10.07 -2.99
CA TYR A 115 1.66 9.24 -3.58
C TYR A 115 1.08 8.57 -4.81
N ASN A 116 1.51 9.00 -5.99
CA ASN A 116 1.04 8.47 -7.26
C ASN A 116 2.15 7.66 -7.92
N MET A 117 1.81 6.43 -8.34
CA MET A 117 2.66 5.57 -9.15
C MET A 117 1.89 5.05 -10.35
N LEU A 118 2.54 5.09 -11.50
CA LEU A 118 2.05 4.50 -12.73
C LEU A 118 2.98 3.37 -13.15
N TYR A 119 2.38 2.20 -13.39
CA TYR A 119 3.06 1.03 -13.91
C TYR A 119 2.46 0.65 -15.25
N MET A 120 3.30 0.44 -16.23
CA MET A 120 2.91 -0.11 -17.52
C MET A 120 3.79 -1.31 -17.82
N SER A 121 3.23 -2.37 -18.35
CA SER A 121 3.96 -3.56 -18.75
C SER A 121 3.41 -4.11 -20.04
N ALA A 122 4.29 -4.48 -20.95
CA ALA A 122 3.96 -5.21 -22.14
C ALA A 122 4.80 -6.48 -22.21
N ARG A 123 4.16 -7.60 -22.51
CA ARG A 123 4.79 -8.91 -22.70
C ARG A 123 4.35 -9.48 -24.02
N ALA A 124 5.28 -9.97 -24.80
CA ALA A 124 5.01 -10.76 -25.98
C ALA A 124 5.77 -12.09 -25.89
N THR A 125 5.05 -13.18 -25.95
CA THR A 125 5.60 -14.54 -25.97
C THR A 125 5.24 -15.20 -27.28
N TYR A 126 6.23 -15.77 -27.95
CA TYR A 126 6.07 -16.54 -29.16
C TYR A 126 6.63 -17.94 -28.95
N THR A 127 5.83 -18.95 -29.22
CA THR A 127 6.27 -20.35 -29.16
C THR A 127 6.06 -21.02 -30.51
N TYR A 128 7.12 -21.64 -31.06
CA TYR A 128 7.10 -22.38 -32.28
C TYR A 128 7.09 -23.89 -32.03
N ASP A 129 6.06 -24.58 -32.52
CA ASP A 129 5.89 -26.02 -32.48
C ASP A 129 6.10 -26.63 -31.08
N ASN A 130 5.73 -25.88 -30.03
CA ASN A 130 5.97 -26.23 -28.62
C ASN A 130 7.44 -26.45 -28.24
N ARG A 131 8.39 -26.16 -29.13
CA ARG A 131 9.83 -26.42 -28.96
C ARG A 131 10.61 -25.17 -28.60
N TYR A 132 10.42 -24.10 -29.35
CA TYR A 132 11.20 -22.87 -29.22
C TYR A 132 10.29 -21.76 -28.70
N THR A 133 10.68 -21.15 -27.59
CA THR A 133 9.94 -20.04 -26.98
C THR A 133 10.85 -18.82 -26.96
N ALA A 134 10.34 -17.69 -27.41
CA ALA A 134 10.96 -16.38 -27.23
C ALA A 134 10.00 -15.46 -26.49
N GLU A 135 10.50 -14.71 -25.54
CA GLU A 135 9.69 -13.78 -24.76
C GLU A 135 10.41 -12.43 -24.65
N VAL A 136 9.65 -11.37 -24.85
CA VAL A 136 10.08 -10.00 -24.65
C VAL A 136 9.14 -9.33 -23.66
N ASN A 137 9.72 -8.71 -22.65
CA ASN A 137 9.00 -7.95 -21.64
C ASN A 137 9.55 -6.53 -21.60
N VAL A 138 8.66 -5.55 -21.46
CA VAL A 138 9.03 -4.17 -21.22
C VAL A 138 8.17 -3.64 -20.08
N GLY A 139 8.81 -3.21 -19.00
CA GLY A 139 8.18 -2.50 -17.90
C GLY A 139 8.52 -1.01 -17.96
N VAL A 140 7.53 -0.17 -17.70
CA VAL A 140 7.72 1.28 -17.55
C VAL A 140 7.07 1.70 -16.25
N ASN A 141 7.85 2.26 -15.34
CA ASN A 141 7.37 2.73 -14.05
C ASN A 141 7.58 4.23 -13.92
N GLY A 142 6.57 4.91 -13.40
CA GLY A 142 6.63 6.34 -13.14
C GLY A 142 6.19 6.66 -11.71
N SER A 143 6.93 7.54 -11.03
CA SER A 143 6.61 7.99 -9.68
C SER A 143 6.69 9.51 -9.59
N GLU A 144 5.67 10.11 -8.97
CA GLU A 144 5.65 11.56 -8.74
C GLU A 144 6.64 12.04 -7.67
N GLN A 145 7.25 11.12 -6.93
CA GLN A 145 8.29 11.46 -5.94
C GLN A 145 9.60 11.92 -6.56
N PHE A 146 9.80 11.63 -7.83
CA PHE A 146 10.99 12.05 -8.56
C PHE A 146 10.73 13.32 -9.39
N SER A 147 11.79 14.06 -9.67
CA SER A 147 11.74 15.21 -10.59
C SER A 147 11.19 14.79 -11.95
N LYS A 148 10.62 15.73 -12.69
CA LYS A 148 10.02 15.45 -14.01
C LYS A 148 10.96 14.74 -14.98
N GLU A 149 12.24 15.02 -14.90
CA GLU A 149 13.29 14.45 -15.78
C GLU A 149 13.64 13.00 -15.43
N ASN A 150 13.56 12.64 -14.15
CA ASN A 150 13.95 11.32 -13.63
C ASN A 150 12.75 10.47 -13.16
N ARG A 151 11.55 10.87 -13.56
CA ARG A 151 10.29 10.25 -13.09
C ARG A 151 10.07 8.86 -13.66
N TRP A 152 10.59 8.58 -14.85
CA TRP A 152 10.29 7.38 -15.61
C TRP A 152 11.49 6.44 -15.66
N GLY A 153 11.23 5.18 -15.33
CA GLY A 153 12.18 4.08 -15.51
C GLY A 153 11.65 3.07 -16.54
N ILE A 154 12.52 2.61 -17.45
CA ILE A 154 12.22 1.60 -18.46
C ILE A 154 13.06 0.36 -18.19
N PHE A 155 12.41 -0.80 -18.17
CA PHE A 155 12.99 -2.08 -17.75
C PHE A 155 12.70 -3.15 -18.83
N PRO A 156 13.53 -3.27 -19.86
CA PRO A 156 13.40 -4.32 -20.85
C PRO A 156 14.00 -5.63 -20.34
N ALA A 157 13.35 -6.75 -20.71
CA ALA A 157 13.86 -8.09 -20.47
C ALA A 157 13.53 -8.99 -21.68
N VAL A 158 14.45 -9.88 -22.02
CA VAL A 158 14.28 -10.86 -23.10
C VAL A 158 14.65 -12.22 -22.57
N SER A 159 13.90 -13.24 -22.93
CA SER A 159 14.25 -14.62 -22.60
C SER A 159 13.99 -15.54 -23.78
N VAL A 160 14.75 -16.63 -23.85
CA VAL A 160 14.56 -17.69 -24.83
C VAL A 160 14.49 -19.04 -24.12
N GLY A 161 13.72 -19.94 -24.68
CA GLY A 161 13.55 -21.29 -24.14
C GLY A 161 13.55 -22.33 -25.24
N TRP A 162 14.14 -23.48 -24.94
CA TRP A 162 14.14 -24.64 -25.81
C TRP A 162 13.62 -25.86 -25.06
N THR A 163 12.52 -26.41 -25.52
CA THR A 163 11.93 -27.63 -24.97
C THR A 163 12.51 -28.85 -25.69
N LEU A 164 13.58 -29.39 -25.16
CA LEU A 164 14.31 -30.54 -25.70
C LEU A 164 13.43 -31.80 -25.79
N SER A 165 12.55 -31.99 -24.80
CA SER A 165 11.66 -33.14 -24.75
C SER A 165 10.67 -33.21 -25.93
N GLU A 166 10.46 -32.09 -26.64
CA GLU A 166 9.60 -32.05 -27.82
C GLU A 166 10.35 -32.30 -29.14
N GLU A 167 11.69 -32.41 -29.10
CA GLU A 167 12.49 -32.74 -30.27
C GLU A 167 12.39 -34.21 -30.66
N LYS A 168 12.44 -34.48 -31.98
CA LYS A 168 12.35 -35.84 -32.51
C LYS A 168 13.45 -36.74 -31.96
N PHE A 169 14.71 -36.26 -31.96
CA PHE A 169 15.84 -37.03 -31.46
C PHE A 169 15.69 -37.42 -29.99
N PHE A 170 15.02 -36.58 -29.20
CA PHE A 170 14.79 -36.88 -27.79
C PHE A 170 13.69 -37.93 -27.62
N LYS A 171 12.58 -37.77 -28.36
CA LYS A 171 11.43 -38.71 -28.35
C LYS A 171 11.83 -40.10 -28.82
N ASP A 172 12.76 -40.17 -29.77
CA ASP A 172 13.18 -41.45 -30.39
C ASP A 172 14.21 -42.22 -29.54
N ASN A 173 15.00 -41.51 -28.70
CA ASN A 173 16.14 -42.11 -27.97
C ASN A 173 15.92 -42.20 -26.43
N ILE A 174 14.97 -41.48 -25.88
CA ILE A 174 14.75 -41.43 -24.44
C ILE A 174 13.31 -41.83 -24.12
N ASP A 175 13.20 -42.89 -23.30
CA ASP A 175 11.87 -43.33 -22.84
C ASP A 175 11.28 -42.26 -21.89
N ARG A 176 10.07 -41.80 -22.22
CA ARG A 176 9.33 -40.80 -21.41
C ARG A 176 9.06 -41.26 -19.98
N LYS A 177 9.21 -42.53 -19.66
CA LYS A 177 9.17 -43.04 -18.28
C LYS A 177 10.27 -42.49 -17.39
N TRP A 178 11.39 -42.08 -17.99
CA TRP A 178 12.55 -41.54 -17.24
C TRP A 178 12.58 -40.02 -17.24
N ILE A 179 12.33 -39.39 -18.38
CA ILE A 179 12.31 -37.92 -18.50
C ILE A 179 11.14 -37.53 -19.39
N ASP A 180 10.04 -37.07 -18.80
CA ASP A 180 8.86 -36.65 -19.53
C ASP A 180 9.00 -35.21 -20.07
N PHE A 181 9.66 -34.33 -19.33
CA PHE A 181 9.81 -32.93 -19.71
C PHE A 181 11.21 -32.40 -19.42
N LEU A 182 11.85 -31.82 -20.45
CA LEU A 182 13.15 -31.15 -20.34
C LEU A 182 13.12 -29.85 -21.16
N LYS A 183 13.29 -28.72 -20.46
CA LYS A 183 13.34 -27.38 -21.05
C LYS A 183 14.56 -26.61 -20.56
N ILE A 184 15.30 -26.01 -21.46
CA ILE A 184 16.41 -25.09 -21.17
C ILE A 184 15.91 -23.67 -21.38
N ARG A 185 16.29 -22.74 -20.51
CA ARG A 185 15.98 -21.31 -20.60
C ARG A 185 17.25 -20.48 -20.33
N ALA A 186 17.30 -19.33 -21.04
CA ALA A 186 18.32 -18.31 -20.86
C ALA A 186 17.69 -16.92 -20.89
#